data_a047bfa103ab7c45343ee5ee91b56187
#
_entry.id   a047bfa103ab7c45343ee5ee91b56187
#
_cell.length_a   1.000
_cell.length_b   1.000
_cell.length_c   1.000
_cell.angle_alpha   90.00
_cell.angle_beta   90.00
_cell.angle_gamma   90.00
#
_symmetry.space_group_name_H-M   'P 1'
#
loop_
_entity.id
_entity.type
_entity.pdbx_description
1 polymer ?
#
loop_
_entity_poly.entity_id
_entity_poly.type
_entity_poly.pdbx_seq_one_letter_code
_entity_poly.pdbx_strand_id
1 'polypeptide(L)'
;LLDARTLVAPLCSVWDDNPDGNALARRQAGWALLWSPAATIPLENPQIGPDVHVIRLTERDGGLEAAQLARRPDLTGRRALRLPTQWRRSVPEMLTGQLLLARLHGSHVVALTGLQLGEALDVLLAPQASKQHLGPDFFGPRIALRVWAPTARHITRKPRDADSGAAPAIAQADRPT
;
A
#
# COMPACT_ATOMS: atom_id res chain seq x y z
N LEU A 1 -6.29 0.61 1.13
CA LEU A 1 -5.87 1.45 2.25
C LEU A 1 -6.46 2.84 2.04
N LEU A 2 -7.24 3.34 2.99
CA LEU A 2 -7.85 4.68 2.93
C LEU A 2 -6.97 5.74 3.60
N ASP A 3 -6.31 5.35 4.69
CA ASP A 3 -5.44 6.22 5.48
C ASP A 3 -4.48 5.37 6.34
N ALA A 4 -3.69 6.00 7.20
CA ALA A 4 -2.76 5.30 8.10
C ALA A 4 -3.42 4.36 9.13
N ARG A 5 -4.75 4.28 9.17
CA ARG A 5 -5.49 3.52 10.20
C ARG A 5 -6.44 2.50 9.63
N THR A 6 -6.93 2.72 8.40
CA THR A 6 -8.14 2.05 7.89
C THR A 6 -7.89 1.42 6.53
N LEU A 7 -8.17 0.13 6.44
CA LEU A 7 -8.26 -0.62 5.19
C LEU A 7 -9.73 -0.99 4.94
N VAL A 8 -10.07 -1.23 3.69
CA VAL A 8 -11.40 -1.71 3.29
C VAL A 8 -11.25 -3.10 2.71
N ALA A 9 -12.06 -4.03 3.20
CA ALA A 9 -12.10 -5.37 2.67
C ALA A 9 -12.83 -5.40 1.31
N PRO A 10 -12.38 -6.23 0.35
CA PRO A 10 -13.09 -6.41 -0.91
C PRO A 10 -14.45 -7.06 -0.69
N LEU A 11 -15.42 -6.77 -1.59
CA LEU A 11 -16.67 -7.51 -1.67
C LEU A 11 -16.47 -8.72 -2.59
N CYS A 12 -16.24 -9.87 -1.98
CA CYS A 12 -16.17 -11.11 -2.73
C CYS A 12 -16.52 -12.26 -1.77
N SER A 13 -17.30 -13.21 -2.23
CA SER A 13 -17.72 -14.38 -1.44
C SER A 13 -16.51 -15.19 -0.92
N VAL A 14 -15.44 -15.26 -1.69
CA VAL A 14 -14.17 -15.92 -1.27
C VAL A 14 -13.59 -15.29 0.00
N TRP A 15 -13.92 -14.01 0.29
CA TRP A 15 -13.44 -13.29 1.46
C TRP A 15 -14.43 -13.33 2.63
N ASP A 16 -15.69 -13.64 2.36
CA ASP A 16 -16.77 -13.55 3.35
C ASP A 16 -17.09 -14.90 4.01
N ASP A 17 -16.86 -15.99 3.34
CA ASP A 17 -17.37 -17.29 3.76
C ASP A 17 -16.31 -18.30 4.14
N ASN A 18 -16.60 -18.98 5.23
CA ASN A 18 -16.08 -20.28 5.55
C ASN A 18 -16.78 -21.32 4.65
N PRO A 19 -16.11 -21.91 3.66
CA PRO A 19 -16.73 -22.88 2.76
C PRO A 19 -17.31 -24.10 3.50
N ASP A 20 -16.81 -24.36 4.71
CA ASP A 20 -17.19 -25.54 5.50
C ASP A 20 -18.27 -25.28 6.55
N GLY A 21 -18.81 -24.05 6.68
CA GLY A 21 -19.87 -23.70 7.63
C GLY A 21 -19.50 -23.87 9.12
N ASN A 22 -18.27 -24.22 9.43
CA ASN A 22 -17.82 -24.57 10.77
C ASN A 22 -17.56 -23.32 11.62
N ALA A 23 -18.25 -23.19 12.76
CA ALA A 23 -18.07 -22.09 13.71
C ALA A 23 -16.63 -21.98 14.28
N LEU A 24 -15.90 -23.08 14.38
CA LEU A 24 -14.50 -23.11 14.79
C LEU A 24 -13.57 -22.48 13.73
N ALA A 25 -13.84 -22.76 12.45
CA ALA A 25 -13.07 -22.16 11.35
C ALA A 25 -13.28 -20.63 11.28
N ARG A 26 -14.49 -20.13 11.56
CA ARG A 26 -14.76 -18.69 11.67
C ARG A 26 -13.94 -18.01 12.76
N ARG A 27 -13.77 -18.68 13.92
CA ARG A 27 -12.97 -18.13 15.03
C ARG A 27 -11.47 -18.07 14.72
N GLN A 28 -10.98 -18.93 13.84
CA GLN A 28 -9.58 -18.99 13.42
C GLN A 28 -9.32 -18.12 12.17
N ALA A 29 -10.35 -17.73 11.44
CA ALA A 29 -10.23 -16.88 10.28
C ALA A 29 -10.03 -15.41 10.70
N GLY A 30 -9.04 -14.76 10.12
CA GLY A 30 -8.69 -13.38 10.44
C GLY A 30 -8.19 -12.60 9.24
N TRP A 31 -8.26 -11.28 9.33
CA TRP A 31 -7.66 -10.38 8.36
C TRP A 31 -6.22 -10.07 8.75
N ALA A 32 -5.34 -10.01 7.79
CA ALA A 32 -3.98 -9.56 7.98
C ALA A 32 -3.50 -8.67 6.84
N LEU A 33 -2.69 -7.70 7.18
CA LEU A 33 -1.84 -7.00 6.24
C LEU A 33 -0.50 -7.71 6.21
N LEU A 34 -0.10 -8.18 5.04
CA LEU A 34 1.22 -8.72 4.80
C LEU A 34 2.09 -7.61 4.24
N TRP A 35 3.21 -7.37 4.88
CA TRP A 35 4.19 -6.38 4.45
C TRP A 35 5.55 -7.04 4.23
N SER A 36 6.08 -6.91 3.02
CA SER A 36 7.42 -7.32 2.67
C SER A 36 8.24 -6.10 2.23
N PRO A 37 9.24 -5.68 3.00
CA PRO A 37 10.16 -4.63 2.59
C PRO A 37 10.89 -4.94 1.28
N ALA A 38 11.22 -6.20 1.04
CA ALA A 38 11.93 -6.67 -0.15
C ALA A 38 11.03 -7.06 -1.33
N ALA A 39 9.69 -6.97 -1.16
CA ALA A 39 8.70 -7.38 -2.16
C ALA A 39 8.83 -8.85 -2.60
N THR A 40 9.00 -9.74 -1.63
CA THR A 40 9.29 -11.17 -1.84
C THR A 40 8.06 -12.09 -1.75
N ILE A 41 6.86 -11.56 -1.52
CA ILE A 41 5.65 -12.38 -1.38
C ILE A 41 5.15 -12.79 -2.77
N PRO A 42 5.17 -14.09 -3.13
CA PRO A 42 4.59 -14.55 -4.38
C PRO A 42 3.07 -14.42 -4.34
N LEU A 43 2.46 -13.97 -5.44
CA LEU A 43 1.00 -13.84 -5.55
C LEU A 43 0.34 -15.19 -5.83
N GLU A 44 1.04 -16.05 -6.55
CA GLU A 44 0.63 -17.44 -6.79
C GLU A 44 1.20 -18.31 -5.68
N ASN A 45 0.33 -19.04 -4.99
CA ASN A 45 0.70 -19.91 -3.86
C ASN A 45 1.48 -19.16 -2.75
N PRO A 46 0.85 -18.16 -2.09
CA PRO A 46 1.53 -17.27 -1.17
C PRO A 46 2.04 -18.03 0.06
N GLN A 47 3.34 -17.96 0.29
CA GLN A 47 3.98 -18.45 1.50
C GLN A 47 4.49 -17.27 2.33
N ILE A 48 4.26 -17.34 3.64
CA ILE A 48 4.76 -16.34 4.56
C ILE A 48 6.20 -16.70 4.91
N GLY A 49 7.15 -16.04 4.23
CA GLY A 49 8.58 -16.19 4.50
C GLY A 49 9.03 -15.40 5.75
N PRO A 50 10.27 -15.58 6.19
CA PRO A 50 10.81 -14.93 7.39
C PRO A 50 10.86 -13.39 7.29
N ASP A 51 10.97 -12.84 6.09
CA ASP A 51 11.04 -11.39 5.84
C ASP A 51 9.67 -10.74 5.65
N VAL A 52 8.58 -11.50 5.90
CA VAL A 52 7.22 -11.02 5.76
C VAL A 52 6.64 -10.71 7.12
N HIS A 53 6.28 -9.46 7.33
CA HIS A 53 5.55 -9.04 8.53
C HIS A 53 4.07 -9.34 8.38
N VAL A 54 3.54 -10.16 9.29
CA VAL A 54 2.11 -10.47 9.37
C VAL A 54 1.45 -9.59 10.42
N ILE A 55 0.69 -8.61 9.97
CA ILE A 55 0.03 -7.63 10.84
C ILE A 55 -1.46 -7.99 10.92
N ARG A 56 -1.89 -8.55 12.04
CA ARG A 56 -3.30 -8.89 12.25
C ARG A 56 -4.14 -7.62 12.31
N LEU A 57 -5.23 -7.60 11.55
CA LEU A 57 -6.18 -6.51 11.49
C LEU A 57 -7.41 -6.85 12.30
N THR A 58 -8.05 -5.84 12.88
CA THR A 58 -9.33 -5.97 13.58
C THR A 58 -10.43 -5.35 12.72
N GLU A 59 -11.54 -6.05 12.61
CA GLU A 59 -12.73 -5.49 11.98
C GLU A 59 -13.33 -4.44 12.91
N ARG A 60 -13.78 -3.33 12.32
CA ARG A 60 -14.42 -2.25 13.05
C ARG A 60 -15.93 -2.44 13.00
N ASP A 61 -16.55 -2.54 14.18
CA ASP A 61 -17.99 -2.50 14.31
C ASP A 61 -18.54 -1.17 13.77
N GLY A 62 -19.59 -1.23 12.97
CA GLY A 62 -20.18 -0.05 12.34
C GLY A 62 -19.50 0.42 11.06
N GLY A 63 -18.50 -0.30 10.53
CA GLY A 63 -17.87 0.00 9.23
C GLY A 63 -17.04 1.28 9.20
N LEU A 64 -17.09 2.02 8.10
CA LEU A 64 -16.31 3.25 7.88
C LEU A 64 -16.88 4.45 8.66
N GLU A 65 -16.02 5.40 8.98
CA GLU A 65 -16.43 6.65 9.62
C GLU A 65 -17.17 7.57 8.64
N ALA A 66 -18.07 8.41 9.18
CA ALA A 66 -18.84 9.35 8.37
C ALA A 66 -17.95 10.24 7.47
N ALA A 67 -16.81 10.71 8.00
CA ALA A 67 -15.85 11.49 7.22
C ALA A 67 -15.18 10.70 6.09
N GLN A 68 -14.98 9.39 6.26
CA GLN A 68 -14.46 8.50 5.20
C GLN A 68 -15.53 8.24 4.15
N LEU A 69 -16.78 7.98 4.56
CA LEU A 69 -17.91 7.79 3.66
C LEU A 69 -18.27 9.06 2.88
N ALA A 70 -18.11 10.25 3.49
CA ALA A 70 -18.33 11.51 2.77
C ALA A 70 -17.36 11.67 1.58
N ARG A 71 -16.13 11.17 1.70
CA ARG A 71 -15.15 11.16 0.59
C ARG A 71 -15.34 10.00 -0.38
N ARG A 72 -15.82 8.87 0.13
CA ARG A 72 -15.96 7.62 -0.62
C ARG A 72 -17.31 6.97 -0.34
N PRO A 73 -18.41 7.54 -0.85
CA PRO A 73 -19.77 7.00 -0.66
C PRO A 73 -19.96 5.61 -1.29
N ASP A 74 -19.16 5.29 -2.30
CA ASP A 74 -19.11 3.98 -2.96
C ASP A 74 -18.66 2.83 -2.02
N LEU A 75 -18.10 3.15 -0.87
CA LEU A 75 -17.67 2.19 0.13
C LEU A 75 -18.71 1.96 1.25
N THR A 76 -19.92 2.49 1.10
CA THR A 76 -21.02 2.26 2.05
C THR A 76 -21.30 0.76 2.18
N GLY A 77 -21.42 0.28 3.42
CA GLY A 77 -21.65 -1.14 3.71
C GLY A 77 -20.43 -2.04 3.62
N ARG A 78 -19.25 -1.48 3.28
CA ARG A 78 -18.00 -2.24 3.26
C ARG A 78 -17.46 -2.45 4.67
N ARG A 79 -16.77 -3.56 4.87
CA ARG A 79 -16.07 -3.84 6.13
C ARG A 79 -14.84 -2.96 6.24
N ALA A 80 -14.74 -2.24 7.36
CA ALA A 80 -13.56 -1.46 7.71
C ALA A 80 -12.62 -2.30 8.59
N LEU A 81 -11.36 -2.38 8.19
CA LEU A 81 -10.32 -3.09 8.93
C LEU A 81 -9.36 -2.06 9.53
N ARG A 82 -9.06 -2.24 10.80
CA ARG A 82 -8.21 -1.33 11.57
C ARG A 82 -6.79 -1.87 11.69
N LEU A 83 -5.83 -1.03 11.33
CA LEU A 83 -4.42 -1.27 11.59
C LEU A 83 -4.11 -1.04 13.08
N PRO A 84 -3.38 -1.96 13.76
CA PRO A 84 -2.95 -1.77 15.14
C PRO A 84 -2.11 -0.51 15.32
N THR A 85 -2.26 0.15 16.47
CA THR A 85 -1.69 1.49 16.72
C THR A 85 -0.17 1.52 16.58
N GLN A 86 0.53 0.45 16.98
CA GLN A 86 1.98 0.36 16.87
C GLN A 86 2.52 0.45 15.44
N TRP A 87 1.72 0.06 14.44
CA TRP A 87 2.13 0.06 13.03
C TRP A 87 1.84 1.37 12.29
N ARG A 88 1.04 2.26 12.87
CA ARG A 88 0.58 3.48 12.17
C ARG A 88 1.71 4.42 11.78
N ARG A 89 2.77 4.49 12.60
CA ARG A 89 3.94 5.34 12.31
C ARG A 89 4.81 4.76 11.20
N SER A 90 4.76 3.45 10.99
CA SER A 90 5.52 2.76 9.94
C SER A 90 4.82 2.76 8.58
N VAL A 91 3.58 3.28 8.48
CA VAL A 91 2.83 3.27 7.21
C VAL A 91 3.58 3.94 6.06
N PRO A 92 4.24 5.10 6.22
CA PRO A 92 5.01 5.69 5.13
C PRO A 92 6.14 4.78 4.61
N GLU A 93 6.81 4.07 5.52
CA GLU A 93 7.83 3.07 5.16
C GLU A 93 7.19 1.85 4.47
N MET A 94 6.08 1.36 5.01
CA MET A 94 5.35 0.22 4.45
C MET A 94 4.90 0.47 3.01
N LEU A 95 4.55 1.72 2.66
CA LEU A 95 4.15 2.11 1.30
C LEU A 95 5.29 1.97 0.26
N THR A 96 6.54 1.88 0.69
CA THR A 96 7.69 1.64 -0.20
C THR A 96 7.96 0.16 -0.46
N GLY A 97 7.28 -0.75 0.25
CA GLY A 97 7.38 -2.20 0.11
C GLY A 97 6.17 -2.80 -0.59
N GLN A 98 6.10 -4.12 -0.58
CA GLN A 98 4.92 -4.86 -1.03
C GLN A 98 3.91 -4.93 0.11
N LEU A 99 2.67 -4.51 -0.16
CA LEU A 99 1.55 -4.56 0.76
C LEU A 99 0.42 -5.38 0.17
N LEU A 100 0.03 -6.42 0.87
CA LEU A 100 -1.05 -7.32 0.45
C LEU A 100 -2.05 -7.49 1.59
N LEU A 101 -3.34 -7.46 1.27
CA LEU A 101 -4.39 -7.85 2.20
C LEU A 101 -4.62 -9.35 2.10
N ALA A 102 -4.57 -10.03 3.22
CA ALA A 102 -4.75 -11.47 3.31
C ALA A 102 -5.92 -11.84 4.20
N ARG A 103 -6.60 -12.91 3.82
CA ARG A 103 -7.49 -13.68 4.69
C ARG A 103 -6.70 -14.89 5.18
N LEU A 104 -6.60 -15.06 6.49
CA LEU A 104 -5.84 -16.15 7.08
C LEU A 104 -6.79 -17.12 7.78
N HIS A 105 -6.46 -18.40 7.73
CA HIS A 105 -7.01 -19.42 8.58
C HIS A 105 -5.84 -20.03 9.39
N GLY A 106 -5.76 -19.70 10.66
CA GLY A 106 -4.55 -19.98 11.46
C GLY A 106 -3.34 -19.22 10.91
N SER A 107 -2.35 -19.95 10.41
CA SER A 107 -1.15 -19.44 9.74
C SER A 107 -1.24 -19.50 8.21
N HIS A 108 -2.28 -20.13 7.65
CA HIS A 108 -2.42 -20.32 6.20
C HIS A 108 -3.11 -19.14 5.55
N VAL A 109 -2.58 -18.71 4.40
CA VAL A 109 -3.21 -17.69 3.53
C VAL A 109 -4.27 -18.39 2.69
N VAL A 110 -5.54 -18.03 2.89
CA VAL A 110 -6.66 -18.59 2.12
C VAL A 110 -7.11 -17.68 0.98
N ALA A 111 -6.86 -16.38 1.10
CA ALA A 111 -7.07 -15.43 0.02
C ALA A 111 -6.07 -14.26 0.16
N LEU A 112 -5.67 -13.68 -0.97
CA LEU A 112 -4.68 -12.62 -1.06
C LEU A 112 -5.04 -11.63 -2.15
N THR A 113 -4.85 -10.32 -1.88
CA THR A 113 -5.01 -9.28 -2.89
C THR A 113 -4.08 -8.09 -2.63
N GLY A 114 -3.72 -7.40 -3.71
CA GLY A 114 -3.02 -6.12 -3.63
C GLY A 114 -3.89 -5.02 -3.02
N LEU A 115 -3.26 -4.02 -2.44
CA LEU A 115 -3.95 -2.84 -1.91
C LEU A 115 -4.02 -1.72 -2.95
N GLN A 116 -5.19 -1.09 -3.04
CA GLN A 116 -5.34 0.18 -3.73
C GLN A 116 -4.80 1.29 -2.79
N LEU A 117 -3.71 1.92 -3.18
CA LEU A 117 -2.99 2.87 -2.32
C LEU A 117 -3.28 4.34 -2.62
N GLY A 118 -3.97 4.66 -3.73
CA GLY A 118 -4.14 6.04 -4.22
C GLY A 118 -4.62 6.99 -3.14
N GLU A 119 -5.74 6.69 -2.47
CA GLU A 119 -6.28 7.57 -1.43
C GLU A 119 -5.36 7.71 -0.21
N ALA A 120 -4.67 6.64 0.18
CA ALA A 120 -3.70 6.73 1.27
C ALA A 120 -2.50 7.62 0.91
N LEU A 121 -2.03 7.54 -0.34
CA LEU A 121 -0.97 8.41 -0.84
C LEU A 121 -1.42 9.88 -0.86
N ASP A 122 -2.64 10.16 -1.31
CA ASP A 122 -3.20 11.50 -1.32
C ASP A 122 -3.34 12.08 0.09
N VAL A 123 -3.86 11.30 1.03
CA VAL A 123 -4.06 11.75 2.42
C VAL A 123 -2.74 11.94 3.16
N LEU A 124 -1.78 11.03 2.96
CA LEU A 124 -0.56 11.00 3.77
C LEU A 124 0.58 11.83 3.16
N LEU A 125 0.68 11.90 1.84
CA LEU A 125 1.87 12.39 1.16
C LEU A 125 1.61 13.55 0.20
N ALA A 126 0.42 13.70 -0.37
CA ALA A 126 0.12 14.79 -1.29
C ALA A 126 0.26 16.20 -0.66
N PRO A 127 -0.04 16.43 0.63
CA PRO A 127 0.20 17.73 1.26
C PRO A 127 1.68 18.19 1.23
N GLN A 128 2.61 17.24 1.13
CA GLN A 128 4.03 17.54 0.98
C GLN A 128 4.38 17.86 -0.48
N ALA A 129 3.79 17.14 -1.44
CA ALA A 129 3.99 17.36 -2.86
C ALA A 129 3.50 18.72 -3.34
N SER A 130 2.35 19.18 -2.84
CA SER A 130 1.75 20.45 -3.23
C SER A 130 2.63 21.68 -2.92
N LYS A 131 3.62 21.52 -2.06
CA LYS A 131 4.61 22.56 -1.72
C LYS A 131 5.86 22.53 -2.60
N GLN A 132 5.99 21.53 -3.47
CA GLN A 132 7.16 21.33 -4.31
C GLN A 132 6.87 21.79 -5.74
N HIS A 133 7.84 22.44 -6.36
CA HIS A 133 7.79 22.66 -7.80
C HIS A 133 8.18 21.34 -8.49
N LEU A 134 7.21 20.74 -9.19
CA LEU A 134 7.40 19.48 -9.91
C LEU A 134 7.53 19.76 -11.42
N GLY A 135 8.30 18.91 -12.11
CA GLY A 135 8.52 19.04 -13.55
C GLY A 135 9.94 19.46 -13.91
N PRO A 136 10.19 19.82 -15.16
CA PRO A 136 11.50 20.22 -15.64
C PRO A 136 11.77 21.70 -15.34
N ASP A 137 12.96 21.96 -14.80
CA ASP A 137 13.58 23.29 -14.70
C ASP A 137 14.73 23.40 -15.71
N PHE A 138 14.75 24.46 -16.50
CA PHE A 138 15.75 24.68 -17.51
C PHE A 138 16.76 25.74 -17.05
N PHE A 139 18.03 25.36 -16.91
CA PHE A 139 19.11 26.25 -16.51
C PHE A 139 20.18 26.29 -17.63
N GLY A 140 19.91 27.01 -18.69
CA GLY A 140 20.75 27.00 -19.89
C GLY A 140 20.83 25.59 -20.49
N PRO A 141 22.04 24.99 -20.62
CA PRO A 141 22.21 23.64 -21.16
C PRO A 141 21.82 22.51 -20.17
N ARG A 142 21.52 22.85 -18.92
CA ARG A 142 21.17 21.87 -17.87
C ARG A 142 19.68 21.81 -17.67
N ILE A 143 19.17 20.60 -17.50
CA ILE A 143 17.77 20.34 -17.16
C ILE A 143 17.73 19.61 -15.82
N ALA A 144 17.04 20.20 -14.85
CA ALA A 144 16.68 19.50 -13.61
C ALA A 144 15.24 19.00 -13.73
N LEU A 145 15.00 17.75 -13.34
CA LEU A 145 13.66 17.14 -13.36
C LEU A 145 13.28 16.73 -11.94
N ARG A 146 12.19 17.29 -11.43
CA ARG A 146 11.61 16.88 -10.14
C ARG A 146 10.35 16.06 -10.37
N VAL A 147 10.32 14.86 -9.80
CA VAL A 147 9.23 13.88 -9.96
C VAL A 147 8.63 13.55 -8.59
N TRP A 148 7.31 13.48 -8.54
CA TRP A 148 6.60 12.96 -7.40
C TRP A 148 6.56 11.42 -7.47
N ALA A 149 7.33 10.76 -6.62
CA ALA A 149 7.40 9.30 -6.57
C ALA A 149 7.60 8.81 -5.13
N PRO A 150 6.62 9.04 -4.22
CA PRO A 150 6.80 8.85 -2.78
C PRO A 150 6.99 7.38 -2.36
N THR A 151 6.61 6.44 -3.23
CA THR A 151 6.77 5.00 -2.97
C THR A 151 7.95 4.39 -3.74
N ALA A 152 8.63 5.16 -4.58
CA ALA A 152 9.75 4.67 -5.35
C ALA A 152 11.00 4.49 -4.46
N ARG A 153 11.68 3.37 -4.63
CA ARG A 153 12.99 3.12 -4.02
C ARG A 153 14.14 3.60 -4.92
N HIS A 154 13.93 3.49 -6.23
CA HIS A 154 14.88 3.89 -7.25
C HIS A 154 14.16 4.59 -8.38
N ILE A 155 14.73 5.65 -8.89
CA ILE A 155 14.26 6.35 -10.08
C ILE A 155 15.41 6.34 -11.09
N THR A 156 15.16 5.78 -12.26
CA THR A 156 16.13 5.74 -13.34
C THR A 156 15.61 6.56 -14.52
N ARG A 157 16.40 7.54 -14.97
CA ARG A 157 16.15 8.26 -16.21
C ARG A 157 16.77 7.47 -17.37
N LYS A 158 15.94 7.08 -18.36
CA LYS A 158 16.45 6.60 -19.65
C LYS A 158 16.43 7.77 -20.64
N PRO A 159 17.57 8.27 -21.13
CA PRO A 159 17.57 9.22 -22.23
C PRO A 159 16.96 8.57 -23.47
N ARG A 160 16.21 9.35 -24.25
CA ARG A 160 15.49 8.81 -25.42
C ARG A 160 16.43 8.58 -26.61
N ASP A 161 17.54 9.28 -26.65
CA ASP A 161 18.53 9.19 -27.72
C ASP A 161 19.82 8.53 -27.21
N ALA A 162 20.04 7.29 -27.62
CA ALA A 162 21.28 6.55 -27.32
C ALA A 162 22.49 7.05 -28.12
N ASP A 163 22.34 8.06 -29.00
CA ASP A 163 23.38 8.55 -29.90
C ASP A 163 24.24 9.70 -29.34
N SER A 164 23.86 10.31 -28.24
CA SER A 164 24.72 11.27 -27.56
C SER A 164 25.39 10.63 -26.36
N GLY A 165 26.69 10.34 -26.46
CA GLY A 165 27.53 9.67 -25.44
C GLY A 165 27.66 10.37 -24.09
N ALA A 166 26.59 10.94 -23.57
CA ALA A 166 26.51 11.52 -22.24
C ALA A 166 26.07 10.45 -21.23
N ALA A 167 26.89 10.21 -20.23
CA ALA A 167 26.61 9.30 -19.14
C ALA A 167 25.26 9.61 -18.47
N PRO A 168 24.47 8.58 -18.06
CA PRO A 168 23.20 8.78 -17.41
C PRO A 168 23.38 9.52 -16.10
N ALA A 169 22.71 10.68 -15.95
CA ALA A 169 22.64 11.37 -14.68
C ALA A 169 21.76 10.59 -13.71
N ILE A 170 22.34 10.14 -12.61
CA ILE A 170 21.59 9.50 -11.51
C ILE A 170 20.81 10.60 -10.79
N ALA A 171 19.48 10.57 -10.86
CA ALA A 171 18.64 11.43 -10.06
C ALA A 171 18.55 10.85 -8.65
N GLN A 172 19.01 11.60 -7.65
CA GLN A 172 18.86 11.25 -6.25
C GLN A 172 17.46 11.63 -5.80
N ALA A 173 16.68 10.65 -5.29
CA ALA A 173 15.38 10.91 -4.70
C ALA A 173 15.59 11.44 -3.29
N ASP A 174 15.24 12.71 -3.03
CA ASP A 174 15.18 13.24 -1.68
C ASP A 174 14.00 12.59 -0.94
N ARG A 175 14.32 11.84 0.11
CA ARG A 175 13.32 11.36 1.06
C ARG A 175 12.94 12.52 1.97
N PRO A 176 11.66 12.81 2.19
CA PRO A 176 11.28 13.70 3.28
C PRO A 176 11.64 13.01 4.60
N THR A 177 12.42 13.68 5.43
CA THR A 177 12.70 13.35 6.83
C THR A 177 11.48 13.54 7.71
#